data_64bfac8d37fa10d308cb1f45b1c8680c
#
_entry.id   64bfac8d37fa10d308cb1f45b1c8680c
#
_cell.length_a   1.000
_cell.length_b   1.000
_cell.length_c   1.000
_cell.angle_alpha   90.00
_cell.angle_beta   90.00
_cell.angle_gamma   90.00
#
_symmetry.space_group_name_H-M   'P 1'
#
loop_
_entity.id
_entity.type
_entity.pdbx_description
1 polymer ?
#
loop_
_entity_poly.entity_id
_entity_poly.type
_entity_poly.pdbx_seq_one_letter_code
_entity_poly.pdbx_strand_id
1 'polypeptide(L)'
;MTKRVCFLFNHEDVHQVAHTLPVALELAGLNADLEVEIAVSTVEQATAVESLIEARPIANTPIVRLLKLSPLMEVATSALSRIVPARRIAMLRHHLDYFQSFDVLVVPEFTTTLLRSHWKLTRPLLVCIPHGSGDRSVGFSDELRFFDRVLVAGEKTRGRMLERHPMMA
;
A
#
# COMPACT_ATOMS: atom_id res chain seq x y z
N MET A 1 19.32 -4.92 13.85
CA MET A 1 18.17 -5.68 13.30
C MET A 1 17.75 -4.99 12.02
N THR A 2 17.73 -5.69 10.91
CA THR A 2 17.26 -5.19 9.62
C THR A 2 15.78 -4.82 9.73
N LYS A 3 15.42 -3.63 9.25
CA LYS A 3 14.03 -3.19 9.21
C LYS A 3 13.34 -3.70 7.96
N ARG A 4 12.09 -4.15 8.11
CA ARG A 4 11.30 -4.71 7.01
C ARG A 4 10.21 -3.75 6.59
N VAL A 5 10.21 -3.38 5.32
CA VAL A 5 9.24 -2.45 4.71
C VAL A 5 8.49 -3.16 3.61
N CYS A 6 7.15 -3.18 3.69
CA CYS A 6 6.31 -3.74 2.65
C CYS A 6 5.58 -2.61 1.90
N PHE A 7 5.64 -2.62 0.57
CA PHE A 7 4.80 -1.81 -0.30
C PHE A 7 3.66 -2.70 -0.79
N LEU A 8 2.43 -2.38 -0.40
CA LEU A 8 1.25 -3.20 -0.71
C LEU A 8 0.39 -2.55 -1.79
N PHE A 9 0.18 -3.25 -2.88
CA PHE A 9 -0.75 -2.92 -3.95
C PHE A 9 -1.97 -3.86 -3.87
N ASN A 10 -2.98 -3.45 -3.10
CA ASN A 10 -4.21 -4.22 -2.87
C ASN A 10 -5.42 -3.66 -3.66
N HIS A 11 -5.17 -2.83 -4.65
CA HIS A 11 -6.17 -2.34 -5.59
C HIS A 11 -6.04 -3.09 -6.92
N GLU A 12 -7.12 -3.28 -7.65
CA GLU A 12 -7.08 -4.00 -8.94
C GLU A 12 -6.38 -3.20 -10.06
N ASP A 13 -6.33 -1.86 -9.92
CA ASP A 13 -5.76 -0.99 -10.93
C ASP A 13 -4.24 -0.95 -10.89
N VAL A 14 -3.62 -1.23 -12.03
CA VAL A 14 -2.16 -1.25 -12.22
C VAL A 14 -1.54 0.16 -12.14
N HIS A 15 -2.31 1.23 -12.43
CA HIS A 15 -1.77 2.61 -12.43
C HIS A 15 -1.18 3.03 -11.07
N GLN A 16 -1.65 2.46 -9.96
CA GLN A 16 -1.11 2.74 -8.62
C GLN A 16 0.33 2.26 -8.46
N VAL A 17 0.69 1.17 -9.16
CA VAL A 17 2.05 0.64 -9.18
C VAL A 17 3.01 1.69 -9.74
N ALA A 18 2.69 2.28 -10.88
CA ALA A 18 3.55 3.26 -11.54
C ALA A 18 3.85 4.51 -10.68
N HIS A 19 2.93 4.90 -9.80
CA HIS A 19 3.11 6.06 -8.93
C HIS A 19 3.92 5.78 -7.66
N THR A 20 3.78 4.60 -7.08
CA THR A 20 4.36 4.29 -5.76
C THR A 20 5.61 3.41 -5.85
N LEU A 21 5.71 2.54 -6.86
CA LEU A 21 6.85 1.65 -7.05
C LEU A 21 8.20 2.38 -7.16
N PRO A 22 8.34 3.54 -7.85
CA PRO A 22 9.60 4.28 -7.88
C PRO A 22 10.14 4.62 -6.49
N VAL A 23 9.26 4.91 -5.53
CA VAL A 23 9.64 5.17 -4.14
C VAL A 23 10.20 3.91 -3.47
N ALA A 24 9.59 2.75 -3.73
CA ALA A 24 10.08 1.47 -3.22
C ALA A 24 11.46 1.13 -3.76
N LEU A 25 11.69 1.33 -5.06
CA LEU A 25 12.96 1.05 -5.71
C LEU A 25 14.08 1.98 -5.21
N GLU A 26 13.80 3.28 -5.08
CA GLU A 26 14.75 4.22 -4.50
C GLU A 26 15.09 3.86 -3.05
N LEU A 27 14.08 3.55 -2.25
CA LEU A 27 14.28 3.17 -0.85
C LEU A 27 15.18 1.92 -0.74
N ALA A 28 14.94 0.91 -1.56
CA ALA A 28 15.74 -0.30 -1.60
C ALA A 28 17.18 -0.03 -2.10
N GLY A 29 17.34 0.81 -3.12
CA GLY A 29 18.66 1.14 -3.69
C GLY A 29 19.54 1.98 -2.78
N LEU A 30 18.93 2.86 -1.98
CA LEU A 30 19.66 3.78 -1.09
C LEU A 30 20.01 3.17 0.28
N ASN A 31 19.35 2.08 0.69
CA ASN A 31 19.44 1.57 2.07
C ASN A 31 19.65 0.06 2.09
N ALA A 32 20.92 -0.35 2.16
CA ALA A 32 21.28 -1.77 2.26
C ALA A 32 20.79 -2.46 3.56
N ASP A 33 20.49 -1.69 4.61
CA ASP A 33 20.02 -2.19 5.90
C ASP A 33 18.49 -2.36 5.96
N LEU A 34 17.79 -2.08 4.85
CA LEU A 34 16.35 -2.28 4.75
C LEU A 34 16.04 -3.51 3.88
N GLU A 35 15.14 -4.34 4.36
CA GLU A 35 14.50 -5.39 3.56
C GLU A 35 13.21 -4.81 2.98
N VAL A 36 13.22 -4.55 1.68
CA VAL A 36 12.03 -4.02 0.97
C VAL A 36 11.34 -5.16 0.24
N GLU A 37 10.04 -5.32 0.52
CA GLU A 37 9.18 -6.31 -0.13
C GLU A 37 8.01 -5.59 -0.83
N ILE A 38 7.64 -6.04 -2.01
CA ILE A 38 6.53 -5.53 -2.80
C ILE A 38 5.46 -6.60 -2.85
N ALA A 39 4.35 -6.39 -2.16
CA ALA A 39 3.21 -7.29 -2.14
C ALA A 39 2.14 -6.80 -3.11
N VAL A 40 1.72 -7.66 -4.01
CA VAL A 40 0.71 -7.38 -5.04
C VAL A 40 -0.46 -8.35 -4.92
N SER A 41 -1.65 -7.94 -5.30
CA SER A 41 -2.87 -8.76 -5.18
C SER A 41 -3.36 -9.36 -6.50
N THR A 42 -2.74 -8.99 -7.64
CA THR A 42 -3.08 -9.53 -8.96
C THR A 42 -1.82 -9.88 -9.76
N VAL A 43 -1.97 -10.78 -10.74
CA VAL A 43 -0.89 -11.17 -11.65
C VAL A 43 -0.46 -10.00 -12.53
N GLU A 44 -1.41 -9.18 -12.97
CA GLU A 44 -1.15 -8.00 -13.79
C GLU A 44 -0.25 -6.99 -13.05
N GLN A 45 -0.50 -6.80 -11.74
CA GLN A 45 0.37 -5.97 -10.90
C GLN A 45 1.77 -6.59 -10.76
N ALA A 46 1.87 -7.89 -10.56
CA ALA A 46 3.16 -8.58 -10.48
C ALA A 46 3.98 -8.36 -11.74
N THR A 47 3.39 -8.61 -12.92
CA THR A 47 4.03 -8.39 -14.21
C THR A 47 4.47 -6.94 -14.40
N ALA A 48 3.63 -5.97 -14.02
CA ALA A 48 3.98 -4.55 -14.12
C ALA A 48 5.15 -4.17 -13.20
N VAL A 49 5.17 -4.70 -11.98
CA VAL A 49 6.26 -4.48 -11.02
C VAL A 49 7.56 -5.08 -11.55
N GLU A 50 7.54 -6.34 -12.00
CA GLU A 50 8.71 -7.04 -12.55
C GLU A 50 9.28 -6.30 -13.75
N SER A 51 8.43 -5.88 -14.69
CA SER A 51 8.86 -5.12 -15.88
C SER A 51 9.54 -3.79 -15.51
N LEU A 52 9.04 -3.09 -14.47
CA LEU A 52 9.64 -1.82 -14.02
C LEU A 52 10.96 -2.05 -13.27
N ILE A 53 11.10 -3.14 -12.53
CA ILE A 53 12.36 -3.54 -11.87
C ILE A 53 13.42 -3.88 -12.94
N GLU A 54 13.05 -4.65 -13.97
CA GLU A 54 13.94 -5.00 -15.07
C GLU A 54 14.44 -3.76 -15.83
N ALA A 55 13.53 -2.79 -16.06
CA ALA A 55 13.88 -1.55 -16.74
C ALA A 55 14.82 -0.64 -15.92
N ARG A 56 14.91 -0.85 -14.62
CA ARG A 56 15.74 -0.05 -13.70
C ARG A 56 16.52 -0.95 -12.73
N PRO A 57 17.65 -1.51 -13.18
CA PRO A 57 18.48 -2.33 -12.30
C PRO A 57 18.97 -1.54 -11.07
N ILE A 58 18.76 -2.10 -9.89
CA ILE A 58 19.18 -1.55 -8.60
C ILE A 58 20.00 -2.59 -7.84
N ALA A 59 20.93 -2.12 -7.00
CA ALA A 59 21.86 -2.98 -6.28
C ALA A 59 21.14 -3.93 -5.30
N ASN A 60 20.05 -3.45 -4.67
CA ASN A 60 19.27 -4.23 -3.71
C ASN A 60 17.82 -4.39 -4.24
N THR A 61 17.59 -5.43 -5.03
CA THR A 61 16.29 -5.67 -5.67
C THR A 61 15.25 -6.10 -4.64
N PRO A 62 14.08 -5.42 -4.55
CA PRO A 62 12.99 -5.83 -3.68
C PRO A 62 12.45 -7.23 -4.01
N ILE A 63 11.99 -7.94 -2.99
CA ILE A 63 11.28 -9.21 -3.16
C ILE A 63 9.85 -8.90 -3.63
N VAL A 64 9.41 -9.49 -4.74
CA VAL A 64 8.03 -9.37 -5.24
C VAL A 64 7.22 -10.57 -4.77
N ARG A 65 6.11 -10.33 -4.11
CA ARG A 65 5.20 -11.37 -3.60
C ARG A 65 3.78 -11.20 -4.10
N LEU A 66 3.29 -12.20 -4.82
CA LEU A 66 1.88 -12.29 -5.20
C LEU A 66 1.07 -12.89 -4.04
N LEU A 67 0.21 -12.06 -3.42
CA LEU A 67 -0.74 -12.50 -2.42
C LEU A 67 -1.93 -13.20 -3.09
N LYS A 68 -2.38 -14.31 -2.51
CA LYS A 68 -3.48 -15.11 -3.06
C LYS A 68 -4.50 -15.41 -1.98
N LEU A 69 -5.77 -15.42 -2.33
CA LEU A 69 -6.83 -16.02 -1.54
C LEU A 69 -6.96 -17.52 -1.89
N SER A 70 -7.60 -18.29 -1.03
CA SER A 70 -7.99 -19.65 -1.40
C SER A 70 -9.02 -19.60 -2.54
N PRO A 71 -9.10 -20.64 -3.39
CA PRO A 71 -10.06 -20.67 -4.50
C PRO A 71 -11.50 -20.41 -4.07
N LEU A 72 -11.90 -20.94 -2.91
CA LEU A 72 -13.24 -20.73 -2.34
C LEU A 72 -13.48 -19.25 -1.99
N MET A 73 -12.49 -18.58 -1.40
CA MET A 73 -12.57 -17.16 -1.06
C MET A 73 -12.59 -16.29 -2.31
N GLU A 74 -11.81 -16.62 -3.35
CA GLU A 74 -11.84 -15.90 -4.64
C GLU A 74 -13.26 -15.93 -5.25
N VAL A 75 -13.90 -17.09 -5.31
CA VAL A 75 -15.28 -17.23 -5.82
C VAL A 75 -16.27 -16.44 -4.97
N ALA A 76 -16.21 -16.59 -3.64
CA ALA A 76 -17.12 -15.89 -2.73
C ALA A 76 -16.99 -14.37 -2.80
N THR A 77 -15.77 -13.86 -2.87
CA THR A 77 -15.52 -12.41 -2.93
C THR A 77 -15.84 -11.81 -4.29
N SER A 78 -15.66 -12.55 -5.40
CA SER A 78 -15.99 -12.06 -6.74
C SER A 78 -17.46 -11.73 -6.90
N ALA A 79 -18.34 -12.54 -6.31
CA ALA A 79 -19.80 -12.30 -6.32
C ALA A 79 -20.18 -11.02 -5.56
N LEU A 80 -19.46 -10.68 -4.47
CA LEU A 80 -19.70 -9.51 -3.62
C LEU A 80 -18.97 -8.24 -4.08
N SER A 81 -17.95 -8.35 -4.92
CA SER A 81 -17.08 -7.23 -5.34
C SER A 81 -17.80 -6.16 -6.15
N ARG A 82 -19.02 -6.43 -6.65
CA ARG A 82 -19.87 -5.44 -7.34
C ARG A 82 -20.48 -4.39 -6.40
N ILE A 83 -20.55 -4.68 -5.10
CA ILE A 83 -21.24 -3.82 -4.12
C ILE A 83 -20.23 -3.23 -3.13
N VAL A 84 -19.25 -4.02 -2.71
CA VAL A 84 -18.21 -3.61 -1.73
C VAL A 84 -16.86 -4.14 -2.20
N PRO A 85 -15.72 -3.55 -1.77
CA PRO A 85 -14.39 -4.04 -2.13
C PRO A 85 -14.05 -5.36 -1.40
N ALA A 86 -14.94 -6.36 -1.54
CA ALA A 86 -14.91 -7.60 -0.76
C ALA A 86 -13.59 -8.36 -0.90
N ARG A 87 -13.06 -8.45 -2.13
CA ARG A 87 -11.79 -9.12 -2.40
C ARG A 87 -10.62 -8.44 -1.68
N ARG A 88 -10.55 -7.10 -1.70
CA ARG A 88 -9.51 -6.33 -1.00
C ARG A 88 -9.58 -6.54 0.52
N ILE A 89 -10.78 -6.52 1.08
CA ILE A 89 -11.01 -6.75 2.52
C ILE A 89 -10.62 -8.18 2.90
N ALA A 90 -11.02 -9.16 2.11
CA ALA A 90 -10.66 -10.56 2.32
C ALA A 90 -9.15 -10.78 2.23
N MET A 91 -8.47 -10.13 1.27
CA MET A 91 -7.01 -10.18 1.12
C MET A 91 -6.31 -9.67 2.39
N LEU A 92 -6.73 -8.52 2.92
CA LEU A 92 -6.19 -7.97 4.16
C LEU A 92 -6.43 -8.93 5.33
N ARG A 93 -7.64 -9.45 5.46
CA ARG A 93 -8.00 -10.37 6.55
C ARG A 93 -7.23 -11.68 6.50
N HIS A 94 -7.04 -12.24 5.30
CA HIS A 94 -6.35 -13.51 5.09
C HIS A 94 -4.85 -13.43 5.40
N HIS A 95 -4.25 -12.25 5.21
CA HIS A 95 -2.81 -12.04 5.36
C HIS A 95 -2.43 -11.18 6.58
N LEU A 96 -3.25 -11.13 7.64
CA LEU A 96 -2.97 -10.30 8.82
C LEU A 96 -1.60 -10.59 9.45
N ASP A 97 -1.27 -11.87 9.67
CA ASP A 97 0.00 -12.27 10.28
C ASP A 97 1.21 -11.89 9.41
N TYR A 98 1.03 -12.01 8.08
CA TYR A 98 2.04 -11.56 7.13
C TYR A 98 2.30 -10.05 7.27
N PHE A 99 1.25 -9.23 7.29
CA PHE A 99 1.42 -7.78 7.45
C PHE A 99 2.02 -7.40 8.80
N GLN A 100 1.66 -8.10 9.88
CA GLN A 100 2.24 -7.86 11.22
C GLN A 100 3.74 -8.15 11.29
N SER A 101 4.29 -8.93 10.37
CA SER A 101 5.71 -9.27 10.34
C SER A 101 6.61 -8.11 9.88
N PHE A 102 6.03 -7.03 9.33
CA PHE A 102 6.77 -5.84 8.88
C PHE A 102 6.85 -4.77 9.95
N ASP A 103 7.85 -3.91 9.84
CA ASP A 103 7.97 -2.69 10.66
C ASP A 103 7.13 -1.56 10.05
N VAL A 104 7.07 -1.50 8.71
CA VAL A 104 6.35 -0.46 7.96
C VAL A 104 5.55 -1.09 6.82
N LEU A 105 4.33 -0.63 6.63
CA LEU A 105 3.47 -0.96 5.49
C LEU A 105 3.12 0.31 4.74
N VAL A 106 3.56 0.41 3.50
CA VAL A 106 3.33 1.55 2.60
C VAL A 106 2.24 1.20 1.61
N VAL A 107 1.23 2.06 1.49
CA VAL A 107 0.06 1.81 0.63
C VAL A 107 -0.38 3.05 -0.13
N PRO A 108 -0.90 2.92 -1.37
CA PRO A 108 -1.46 4.02 -2.14
C PRO A 108 -2.98 4.22 -1.93
N GLU A 109 -3.63 3.42 -1.06
CA GLU A 109 -5.08 3.35 -0.96
C GLU A 109 -5.58 3.29 0.48
N PHE A 110 -6.89 3.52 0.72
CA PHE A 110 -7.44 3.68 2.07
C PHE A 110 -8.09 2.41 2.66
N THR A 111 -8.39 1.37 1.87
CA THR A 111 -8.98 0.13 2.38
C THR A 111 -8.10 -0.52 3.46
N THR A 112 -6.78 -0.33 3.35
CA THR A 112 -5.79 -0.83 4.32
C THR A 112 -5.95 -0.25 5.72
N THR A 113 -6.64 0.89 5.88
CA THR A 113 -6.97 1.45 7.20
C THR A 113 -7.81 0.51 8.06
N LEU A 114 -8.48 -0.48 7.46
CA LEU A 114 -9.18 -1.54 8.19
C LEU A 114 -8.23 -2.32 9.12
N LEU A 115 -6.95 -2.41 8.83
CA LEU A 115 -5.96 -3.00 9.72
C LEU A 115 -5.95 -2.31 11.08
N ARG A 116 -6.11 -0.97 11.11
CA ARG A 116 -6.21 -0.16 12.34
C ARG A 116 -7.64 -0.06 12.86
N SER A 117 -8.56 0.36 12.00
CA SER A 117 -9.92 0.73 12.40
C SER A 117 -10.75 -0.49 12.84
N HIS A 118 -10.62 -1.61 12.14
CA HIS A 118 -11.42 -2.81 12.37
C HIS A 118 -10.64 -3.89 13.14
N TRP A 119 -9.45 -4.29 12.66
CA TRP A 119 -8.68 -5.40 13.28
C TRP A 119 -7.72 -4.95 14.38
N LYS A 120 -7.62 -3.65 14.66
CA LYS A 120 -6.87 -3.07 15.79
C LYS A 120 -5.38 -3.44 15.82
N LEU A 121 -4.78 -3.69 14.64
CA LEU A 121 -3.35 -3.94 14.56
C LEU A 121 -2.57 -2.72 15.06
N THR A 122 -1.63 -2.92 15.94
CA THR A 122 -0.71 -1.87 16.42
C THR A 122 0.58 -1.80 15.61
N ARG A 123 0.90 -2.86 14.85
CA ARG A 123 2.00 -2.95 13.89
C ARG A 123 1.47 -3.48 12.58
N PRO A 124 2.11 -3.18 11.43
CA PRO A 124 3.25 -2.25 11.18
C PRO A 124 2.85 -0.77 11.31
N LEU A 125 3.81 0.17 11.21
CA LEU A 125 3.49 1.57 10.94
C LEU A 125 2.82 1.67 9.57
N LEU A 126 1.66 2.32 9.50
CA LEU A 126 0.94 2.51 8.24
C LEU A 126 1.35 3.85 7.61
N VAL A 127 1.88 3.79 6.41
CA VAL A 127 2.29 4.96 5.62
C VAL A 127 1.44 5.02 4.35
N CYS A 128 0.77 6.13 4.12
CA CYS A 128 0.03 6.37 2.89
C CYS A 128 0.86 7.22 1.92
N ILE A 129 0.95 6.76 0.67
CA ILE A 129 1.42 7.56 -0.48
C ILE A 129 0.24 7.69 -1.44
N PRO A 130 -0.60 8.73 -1.31
CA PRO A 130 -1.78 8.88 -2.15
C PRO A 130 -1.38 8.90 -3.64
N HIS A 131 -2.06 8.10 -4.45
CA HIS A 131 -1.83 8.09 -5.88
C HIS A 131 -2.45 9.34 -6.51
N GLY A 132 -1.66 10.04 -7.31
CA GLY A 132 -2.05 11.25 -8.01
C GLY A 132 -1.89 12.53 -7.18
N SER A 133 -1.39 13.56 -7.85
CA SER A 133 -1.25 14.93 -7.32
C SER A 133 -2.52 15.77 -7.49
N GLY A 134 -3.65 15.12 -7.83
CA GLY A 134 -4.89 15.81 -8.18
C GLY A 134 -5.62 16.40 -6.99
N ASP A 135 -6.27 17.53 -7.21
CA ASP A 135 -7.10 18.26 -6.24
C ASP A 135 -8.45 17.56 -5.93
N ARG A 136 -8.53 16.24 -6.09
CA ARG A 136 -9.76 15.48 -5.85
C ARG A 136 -10.05 15.37 -4.35
N SER A 137 -11.31 15.55 -3.96
CA SER A 137 -11.78 15.47 -2.57
C SER A 137 -11.50 14.11 -1.89
N VAL A 138 -11.37 13.05 -2.67
CA VAL A 138 -11.08 11.69 -2.19
C VAL A 138 -9.73 11.61 -1.46
N GLY A 139 -8.75 12.44 -1.84
CA GLY A 139 -7.44 12.48 -1.18
C GLY A 139 -7.46 13.10 0.22
N PHE A 140 -8.62 13.57 0.71
CA PHE A 140 -8.79 14.23 2.02
C PHE A 140 -9.84 13.52 2.88
N SER A 141 -9.90 12.20 2.76
CA SER A 141 -10.84 11.35 3.48
C SER A 141 -10.53 11.27 4.98
N ASP A 142 -11.55 11.05 5.80
CA ASP A 142 -11.40 10.89 7.26
C ASP A 142 -10.61 9.62 7.63
N GLU A 143 -10.47 8.67 6.72
CA GLU A 143 -9.62 7.48 6.87
C GLU A 143 -8.13 7.83 7.05
N LEU A 144 -7.68 9.02 6.60
CA LEU A 144 -6.30 9.47 6.78
C LEU A 144 -5.83 9.44 8.25
N ARG A 145 -6.74 9.65 9.20
CA ARG A 145 -6.45 9.58 10.65
C ARG A 145 -5.95 8.22 11.15
N PHE A 146 -6.13 7.17 10.36
CA PHE A 146 -5.66 5.82 10.71
C PHE A 146 -4.26 5.52 10.21
N PHE A 147 -3.66 6.42 9.44
CA PHE A 147 -2.26 6.33 9.04
C PHE A 147 -1.34 7.00 10.05
N ASP A 148 -0.18 6.38 10.27
CA ASP A 148 0.86 6.95 11.13
C ASP A 148 1.61 8.08 10.39
N ARG A 149 1.70 8.00 9.06
CA ARG A 149 2.31 9.00 8.17
C ARG A 149 1.59 9.05 6.83
N VAL A 150 1.55 10.25 6.25
CA VAL A 150 1.05 10.48 4.89
C VAL A 150 2.10 11.29 4.13
N LEU A 151 2.59 10.74 3.02
CA LEU A 151 3.55 11.42 2.15
C LEU A 151 2.78 12.12 1.03
N VAL A 152 2.96 13.42 0.93
CA VAL A 152 2.24 14.26 -0.04
C VAL A 152 3.20 14.88 -1.07
N ALA A 153 2.70 15.15 -2.27
CA ALA A 153 3.52 15.61 -3.39
C ALA A 153 4.05 17.06 -3.24
N GLY A 154 3.61 17.82 -2.24
CA GLY A 154 4.09 19.19 -2.04
C GLY A 154 3.26 20.00 -1.05
N GLU A 155 3.73 21.23 -0.76
CA GLU A 155 3.17 22.12 0.26
C GLU A 155 1.70 22.49 0.02
N LYS A 156 1.26 22.64 -1.23
CA LYS A 156 -0.15 22.90 -1.54
C LYS A 156 -1.05 21.78 -1.02
N THR A 157 -0.69 20.54 -1.28
CA THR A 157 -1.44 19.36 -0.82
C THR A 157 -1.36 19.23 0.69
N ARG A 158 -0.18 19.46 1.27
CA ARG A 158 0.03 19.47 2.72
C ARG A 158 -0.86 20.53 3.40
N GLY A 159 -0.85 21.76 2.93
CA GLY A 159 -1.67 22.86 3.49
C GLY A 159 -3.15 22.51 3.49
N ARG A 160 -3.70 22.05 2.36
CA ARG A 160 -5.11 21.65 2.25
C ARG A 160 -5.46 20.45 3.15
N MET A 161 -4.54 19.51 3.32
CA MET A 161 -4.73 18.37 4.22
C MET A 161 -4.79 18.82 5.68
N LEU A 162 -3.90 19.71 6.11
CA LEU A 162 -3.88 20.25 7.46
C LEU A 162 -5.09 21.16 7.77
N GLU A 163 -5.57 21.92 6.79
CA GLU A 163 -6.81 22.69 6.92
C GLU A 163 -8.01 21.79 7.24
N ARG A 164 -8.09 20.63 6.60
CA ARG A 164 -9.18 19.66 6.80
C ARG A 164 -8.97 18.75 8.01
N HIS A 165 -7.73 18.42 8.30
CA HIS A 165 -7.31 17.50 9.37
C HIS A 165 -6.21 18.14 10.23
N PRO A 166 -6.53 19.15 11.09
CA PRO A 166 -5.52 19.86 11.90
C PRO A 166 -4.72 18.95 12.83
N MET A 167 -5.29 17.82 13.23
CA MET A 167 -4.63 16.83 14.09
C MET A 167 -3.47 16.06 13.43
N MET A 168 -3.25 16.27 12.12
CA MET A 168 -2.14 15.65 11.37
C MET A 168 -0.91 16.57 11.25
N ALA A 169 -0.90 17.70 11.95
CA ALA A 169 0.18 18.68 11.95
C ALA A 169 1.48 18.15 12.60
#